data_a04c1d0753f0b9fa7ace0a416eb319f5
#
_entry.id   a04c1d0753f0b9fa7ace0a416eb319f5
#
_cell.length_a   1.000
_cell.length_b   1.000
_cell.length_c   1.000
_cell.angle_alpha   90.00
_cell.angle_beta   90.00
_cell.angle_gamma   90.00
#
_symmetry.space_group_name_H-M   'P 1'
#
loop_
_entity.id
_entity.type
_entity.pdbx_description
1 polymer ?
#
loop_
_entity_poly.entity_id
_entity_poly.type
_entity_poly.pdbx_seq_one_letter_code
_entity_poly.pdbx_strand_id
1 'polypeptide(L)'
;MRPLRVLTWHVHGSYLYYLAQCRQEFYLPVLPGRPEGYFGRTPSYPWPDNVHEVPAEEVRNLRLDCVLFQSRQNYLHDQYALLTEEQRRLPRIYLEHDPPRESPTDTRHVVDDPDVLLVRVTPFNNLMWDPGRTPTRVIDHGVMVPEGVRYRGDLERGIVVVNNLTKRGRRLGADVFARVKEKIPLDLVGMGWQEAGGLREVPHHELPAFEARYRFFFNPIRYTSLGLAVCEAMMIGMPIIALATTEMATVVQNGVTGWADTDVRLLIAHAEGLLSDSGEARRLGEGARRYALERFAIDRFTRDWDRTFAHVAGRPAVPVTVAPRNRQPVGGAP
;
A
#
# COMPACT_ATOMS: atom_id res chain seq x y z
N MET A 1 24.99 11.50 7.61
CA MET A 1 25.08 10.15 8.27
C MET A 1 25.09 9.11 7.16
N ARG A 2 25.85 8.02 7.33
CA ARG A 2 25.81 6.91 6.37
C ARG A 2 24.43 6.22 6.37
N PRO A 3 24.00 5.64 5.26
CA PRO A 3 22.82 4.77 5.22
C PRO A 3 22.92 3.64 6.23
N LEU A 4 21.78 3.18 6.77
CA LEU A 4 21.70 1.97 7.56
C LEU A 4 21.65 0.75 6.63
N ARG A 5 22.27 -0.33 7.07
CA ARG A 5 22.23 -1.64 6.42
C ARG A 5 21.07 -2.43 7.02
N VAL A 6 19.97 -2.52 6.29
CA VAL A 6 18.69 -3.08 6.73
C VAL A 6 18.48 -4.45 6.09
N LEU A 7 18.39 -5.52 6.89
CA LEU A 7 17.91 -6.80 6.40
C LEU A 7 16.38 -6.77 6.32
N THR A 8 15.81 -7.23 5.21
CA THR A 8 14.38 -7.45 5.06
C THR A 8 14.09 -8.54 4.03
N TRP A 9 12.87 -9.05 4.01
CA TRP A 9 12.43 -10.11 3.09
C TRP A 9 11.50 -9.55 2.01
N HIS A 10 11.51 -10.17 0.84
CA HIS A 10 10.60 -9.80 -0.24
C HIS A 10 9.22 -10.47 -0.03
N VAL A 11 8.34 -9.80 0.72
CA VAL A 11 6.98 -10.29 1.01
C VAL A 11 5.93 -9.57 0.15
N HIS A 12 5.96 -8.23 0.11
CA HIS A 12 5.04 -7.38 -0.65
C HIS A 12 5.81 -6.52 -1.64
N GLY A 13 5.92 -6.98 -2.90
CA GLY A 13 6.83 -6.42 -3.91
C GLY A 13 6.64 -4.93 -4.17
N SER A 14 5.39 -4.47 -4.45
CA SER A 14 5.13 -3.03 -4.70
C SER A 14 5.47 -2.17 -3.49
N TYR A 15 5.11 -2.60 -2.28
CA TYR A 15 5.46 -1.84 -1.09
C TYR A 15 6.97 -1.80 -0.86
N LEU A 16 7.65 -2.94 -1.01
CA LEU A 16 9.10 -3.02 -0.85
C LEU A 16 9.83 -2.16 -1.89
N TYR A 17 9.33 -2.12 -3.13
CA TYR A 17 9.86 -1.26 -4.18
C TYR A 17 9.75 0.23 -3.79
N TYR A 18 8.62 0.66 -3.22
CA TYR A 18 8.45 2.03 -2.73
C TYR A 18 9.30 2.30 -1.48
N LEU A 19 9.41 1.35 -0.57
CA LEU A 19 10.28 1.45 0.61
C LEU A 19 11.76 1.59 0.21
N ALA A 20 12.18 0.91 -0.84
CA ALA A 20 13.54 0.97 -1.35
C ALA A 20 13.95 2.36 -1.90
N GLN A 21 12.99 3.29 -2.08
CA GLN A 21 13.30 4.69 -2.42
C GLN A 21 13.86 5.49 -1.22
N CYS A 22 13.87 4.90 -0.01
CA CYS A 22 14.56 5.46 1.15
C CYS A 22 16.08 5.43 0.98
N ARG A 23 16.79 6.24 1.77
CA ARG A 23 18.26 6.34 1.71
C ARG A 23 19.00 5.13 2.28
N GLN A 24 18.31 4.12 2.80
CA GLN A 24 18.91 2.97 3.46
C GLN A 24 19.38 1.93 2.44
N GLU A 25 20.36 1.11 2.83
CA GLU A 25 20.81 -0.05 2.06
C GLU A 25 19.99 -1.27 2.47
N PHE A 26 19.26 -1.87 1.54
CA PHE A 26 18.40 -3.02 1.79
C PHE A 26 19.05 -4.31 1.33
N TYR A 27 19.13 -5.30 2.23
CA TYR A 27 19.66 -6.62 1.97
C TYR A 27 18.51 -7.62 1.95
N LEU A 28 18.29 -8.27 0.80
CA LEU A 28 17.23 -9.25 0.59
C LEU A 28 17.83 -10.66 0.55
N PRO A 29 17.50 -11.52 1.50
CA PRO A 29 17.95 -12.92 1.46
C PRO A 29 17.31 -13.63 0.27
N VAL A 30 18.07 -14.47 -0.41
CA VAL A 30 17.61 -15.33 -1.51
C VAL A 30 17.97 -16.79 -1.22
N LEU A 31 17.07 -17.69 -1.63
CA LEU A 31 17.27 -19.14 -1.60
C LEU A 31 17.20 -19.71 -3.01
N PRO A 32 17.82 -20.88 -3.29
CA PRO A 32 17.60 -21.61 -4.52
C PRO A 32 16.10 -21.82 -4.79
N GLY A 33 15.66 -21.63 -6.04
CA GLY A 33 14.25 -21.72 -6.40
C GLY A 33 13.38 -20.51 -6.00
N ARG A 34 13.93 -19.52 -5.27
CA ARG A 34 13.26 -18.27 -4.88
C ARG A 34 11.85 -18.49 -4.31
N PRO A 35 11.69 -19.26 -3.21
CA PRO A 35 10.39 -19.48 -2.59
C PRO A 35 9.83 -18.20 -2.01
N GLU A 36 8.56 -18.24 -1.55
CA GLU A 36 7.87 -17.11 -0.91
C GLU A 36 8.73 -16.49 0.20
N GLY A 37 8.84 -15.16 0.18
CA GLY A 37 9.71 -14.39 1.10
C GLY A 37 11.16 -14.27 0.62
N TYR A 38 11.63 -15.10 -0.31
CA TYR A 38 13.03 -15.14 -0.78
C TYR A 38 13.18 -14.85 -2.28
N PHE A 39 12.24 -14.09 -2.85
CA PHE A 39 12.23 -13.74 -4.28
C PHE A 39 13.41 -12.85 -4.72
N GLY A 40 14.03 -12.12 -3.77
CA GLY A 40 15.06 -11.14 -4.09
C GLY A 40 14.52 -9.99 -4.97
N ARG A 41 15.32 -9.52 -5.91
CA ARG A 41 14.95 -8.49 -6.90
C ARG A 41 14.21 -9.15 -8.07
N THR A 42 12.88 -9.11 -8.03
CA THR A 42 12.10 -9.63 -9.17
C THR A 42 12.16 -8.66 -10.36
N PRO A 43 12.07 -9.13 -11.61
CA PRO A 43 12.10 -8.26 -12.80
C PRO A 43 10.87 -7.36 -12.95
N SER A 44 9.85 -7.56 -12.10
CA SER A 44 8.61 -6.76 -12.12
C SER A 44 8.81 -5.30 -11.72
N TYR A 45 9.96 -4.96 -11.09
CA TYR A 45 10.25 -3.62 -10.59
C TYR A 45 11.65 -3.18 -11.01
N PRO A 46 11.84 -1.89 -11.40
CA PRO A 46 13.15 -1.31 -11.63
C PRO A 46 13.82 -0.95 -10.29
N TRP A 47 14.36 -1.97 -9.61
CA TRP A 47 14.96 -1.81 -8.29
C TRP A 47 16.10 -0.80 -8.29
N PRO A 48 16.16 0.11 -7.32
CA PRO A 48 17.29 1.02 -7.17
C PRO A 48 18.56 0.28 -6.69
N ASP A 49 19.71 0.93 -6.84
CA ASP A 49 21.04 0.34 -6.58
C ASP A 49 21.29 0.00 -5.11
N ASN A 50 20.56 0.60 -4.18
CA ASN A 50 20.64 0.34 -2.73
C ASN A 50 19.92 -0.95 -2.29
N VAL A 51 19.42 -1.77 -3.22
CA VAL A 51 18.82 -3.07 -2.94
C VAL A 51 19.76 -4.17 -3.36
N HIS A 52 20.21 -4.98 -2.41
CA HIS A 52 21.19 -6.03 -2.61
C HIS A 52 20.60 -7.41 -2.37
N GLU A 53 20.79 -8.35 -3.29
CA GLU A 53 20.52 -9.76 -3.04
C GLU A 53 21.68 -10.40 -2.30
N VAL A 54 21.37 -11.26 -1.33
CA VAL A 54 22.35 -11.98 -0.54
C VAL A 54 21.93 -13.44 -0.40
N PRO A 55 22.79 -14.43 -0.70
CA PRO A 55 22.49 -15.83 -0.36
C PRO A 55 22.11 -15.94 1.12
N ALA A 56 21.05 -16.69 1.43
CA ALA A 56 20.50 -16.77 2.78
C ALA A 56 21.56 -17.23 3.81
N GLU A 57 22.45 -18.15 3.43
CA GLU A 57 23.57 -18.64 4.26
C GLU A 57 24.63 -17.57 4.56
N GLU A 58 24.75 -16.55 3.71
CA GLU A 58 25.71 -15.45 3.88
C GLU A 58 25.19 -14.31 4.76
N VAL A 59 23.90 -14.28 5.08
CA VAL A 59 23.29 -13.22 5.91
C VAL A 59 24.00 -13.10 7.26
N ARG A 60 24.39 -14.21 7.87
CA ARG A 60 25.11 -14.25 9.15
C ARG A 60 26.47 -13.54 9.14
N ASN A 61 27.06 -13.37 7.95
CA ASN A 61 28.37 -12.73 7.74
C ASN A 61 28.24 -11.22 7.51
N LEU A 62 27.01 -10.71 7.34
CA LEU A 62 26.77 -9.29 7.07
C LEU A 62 26.90 -8.44 8.35
N ARG A 63 27.48 -7.26 8.17
CA ARG A 63 27.37 -6.18 9.17
C ARG A 63 26.05 -5.47 8.93
N LEU A 64 25.05 -5.74 9.73
CA LEU A 64 23.72 -5.12 9.69
C LEU A 64 23.59 -4.03 10.75
N ASP A 65 22.68 -3.08 10.56
CA ASP A 65 22.33 -2.03 11.52
C ASP A 65 20.88 -2.17 12.02
N CYS A 66 20.00 -2.83 11.25
CA CYS A 66 18.58 -3.01 11.57
C CYS A 66 18.00 -4.23 10.88
N VAL A 67 16.97 -4.83 11.48
CA VAL A 67 16.17 -5.91 10.88
C VAL A 67 14.73 -5.43 10.73
N LEU A 68 14.17 -5.54 9.52
CA LEU A 68 12.78 -5.22 9.19
C LEU A 68 12.03 -6.50 8.82
N PHE A 69 11.18 -6.97 9.71
CA PHE A 69 10.28 -8.10 9.47
C PHE A 69 9.02 -7.64 8.73
N GLN A 70 8.48 -8.48 7.84
CA GLN A 70 7.27 -8.17 7.07
C GLN A 70 6.23 -9.31 7.12
N SER A 71 6.51 -10.40 7.83
CA SER A 71 5.59 -11.54 8.00
C SER A 71 5.83 -12.28 9.30
N ARG A 72 4.82 -13.04 9.74
CA ARG A 72 4.95 -13.95 10.89
C ARG A 72 6.08 -14.96 10.67
N GLN A 73 6.25 -15.46 9.44
CA GLN A 73 7.31 -16.39 9.09
C GLN A 73 8.69 -15.78 9.35
N ASN A 74 8.92 -14.53 8.91
CA ASN A 74 10.20 -13.86 9.12
C ASN A 74 10.50 -13.68 10.61
N TYR A 75 9.48 -13.30 11.41
CA TYR A 75 9.66 -13.02 12.84
C TYR A 75 9.76 -14.29 13.69
N LEU A 76 8.92 -15.30 13.43
CA LEU A 76 8.86 -16.50 14.26
C LEU A 76 9.89 -17.57 13.89
N HIS A 77 10.36 -17.59 12.63
CA HIS A 77 11.18 -18.70 12.11
C HIS A 77 12.46 -18.22 11.42
N ASP A 78 12.35 -17.39 10.38
CA ASP A 78 13.49 -17.09 9.51
C ASP A 78 14.61 -16.37 10.24
N GLN A 79 14.32 -15.49 11.20
CA GLN A 79 15.35 -14.82 11.99
C GLN A 79 16.26 -15.81 12.75
N TYR A 80 15.72 -16.95 13.19
CA TYR A 80 16.51 -17.96 13.92
C TYR A 80 17.34 -18.83 12.98
N ALA A 81 16.89 -19.00 11.74
CA ALA A 81 17.62 -19.73 10.72
C ALA A 81 18.78 -18.91 10.11
N LEU A 82 18.55 -17.60 9.88
CA LEU A 82 19.48 -16.75 9.12
C LEU A 82 20.41 -15.91 9.99
N LEU A 83 19.93 -15.40 11.14
CA LEU A 83 20.64 -14.42 11.94
C LEU A 83 21.43 -15.06 13.08
N THR A 84 22.60 -14.52 13.37
CA THR A 84 23.34 -14.81 14.61
C THR A 84 22.57 -14.25 15.82
N GLU A 85 22.93 -14.67 17.02
CA GLU A 85 22.35 -14.14 18.26
C GLU A 85 22.60 -12.64 18.41
N GLU A 86 23.77 -12.17 18.02
CA GLU A 86 24.13 -10.75 18.03
C GLU A 86 23.26 -9.95 17.04
N GLN A 87 23.07 -10.47 15.81
CA GLN A 87 22.21 -9.80 14.81
C GLN A 87 20.75 -9.74 15.25
N ARG A 88 20.22 -10.71 15.99
CA ARG A 88 18.86 -10.68 16.55
C ARG A 88 18.65 -9.64 17.65
N ARG A 89 19.73 -9.11 18.23
CA ARG A 89 19.70 -8.01 19.22
C ARG A 89 19.78 -6.62 18.58
N LEU A 90 19.97 -6.52 17.26
CA LEU A 90 19.96 -5.25 16.55
C LEU A 90 18.60 -4.56 16.66
N PRO A 91 18.52 -3.24 16.41
CA PRO A 91 17.26 -2.52 16.24
C PRO A 91 16.30 -3.28 15.31
N ARG A 92 15.04 -3.45 15.75
CA ARG A 92 14.06 -4.28 15.05
C ARG A 92 12.80 -3.49 14.76
N ILE A 93 12.29 -3.66 13.54
CA ILE A 93 11.00 -3.15 13.11
C ILE A 93 10.18 -4.33 12.61
N TYR A 94 8.89 -4.37 12.93
CA TYR A 94 7.94 -5.24 12.26
C TYR A 94 6.94 -4.37 11.49
N LEU A 95 6.85 -4.59 10.19
CA LEU A 95 5.91 -3.93 9.29
C LEU A 95 4.69 -4.82 9.08
N GLU A 96 3.53 -4.38 9.59
CA GLU A 96 2.26 -5.07 9.42
C GLU A 96 1.44 -4.44 8.29
N HIS A 97 1.19 -5.23 7.26
CA HIS A 97 0.50 -4.78 6.06
C HIS A 97 -1.02 -4.94 6.12
N ASP A 98 -1.51 -5.93 6.87
CA ASP A 98 -2.92 -6.29 6.89
C ASP A 98 -3.57 -6.03 8.26
N PRO A 99 -4.89 -5.80 8.31
CA PRO A 99 -5.64 -5.91 9.56
C PRO A 99 -5.78 -7.38 9.98
N PRO A 100 -6.14 -7.68 11.25
CA PRO A 100 -6.35 -9.05 11.72
C PRO A 100 -7.44 -9.74 10.91
N ARG A 101 -7.18 -10.99 10.49
CA ARG A 101 -8.08 -11.71 9.56
C ARG A 101 -9.04 -12.68 10.25
N GLU A 102 -8.59 -13.36 11.29
CA GLU A 102 -9.36 -14.42 11.95
C GLU A 102 -10.41 -13.85 12.92
N SER A 103 -9.98 -12.92 13.78
CA SER A 103 -10.86 -12.18 14.67
C SER A 103 -10.56 -10.67 14.52
N PRO A 104 -11.32 -9.96 13.67
CA PRO A 104 -11.00 -8.59 13.30
C PRO A 104 -10.84 -7.60 14.47
N THR A 105 -11.56 -7.82 15.57
CA THR A 105 -11.61 -6.88 16.70
C THR A 105 -11.01 -7.45 18.00
N ASP A 106 -10.51 -8.69 17.97
CA ASP A 106 -10.03 -9.39 19.16
C ASP A 106 -8.80 -10.26 18.82
N THR A 107 -7.84 -9.68 18.14
CA THR A 107 -6.58 -10.37 17.79
C THR A 107 -5.39 -9.60 18.31
N ARG A 108 -4.63 -10.25 19.20
CA ARG A 108 -3.33 -9.77 19.63
C ARG A 108 -2.29 -10.01 18.54
N HIS A 109 -1.47 -9.02 18.30
CA HIS A 109 -0.38 -9.14 17.33
C HIS A 109 0.66 -10.18 17.78
N VAL A 110 1.29 -10.85 16.81
CA VAL A 110 2.32 -11.88 17.08
C VAL A 110 3.54 -11.30 17.79
N VAL A 111 3.83 -10.02 17.60
CA VAL A 111 4.89 -9.32 18.29
C VAL A 111 4.32 -8.72 19.57
N ASP A 112 4.83 -9.15 20.73
CA ASP A 112 4.59 -8.57 22.04
C ASP A 112 5.94 -8.30 22.72
N ASP A 113 6.68 -7.38 22.15
CA ASP A 113 8.07 -7.08 22.52
C ASP A 113 8.30 -5.55 22.55
N PRO A 114 8.61 -4.95 23.71
CA PRO A 114 8.81 -3.51 23.81
C PRO A 114 10.06 -3.00 23.06
N ASP A 115 10.97 -3.89 22.67
CA ASP A 115 12.19 -3.55 21.93
C ASP A 115 12.01 -3.65 20.41
N VAL A 116 10.81 -3.96 19.92
CA VAL A 116 10.44 -3.96 18.51
C VAL A 116 9.51 -2.80 18.23
N LEU A 117 9.75 -2.02 17.18
CA LEU A 117 8.78 -1.03 16.71
C LEU A 117 7.83 -1.67 15.70
N LEU A 118 6.53 -1.65 16.00
CA LEU A 118 5.49 -2.16 15.12
C LEU A 118 4.98 -1.02 14.22
N VAL A 119 5.33 -1.06 12.95
CA VAL A 119 4.87 -0.10 11.95
C VAL A 119 3.63 -0.62 11.24
N ARG A 120 2.59 0.19 11.19
CA ARG A 120 1.32 -0.08 10.52
C ARG A 120 1.16 0.85 9.32
N VAL A 121 0.57 0.33 8.26
CA VAL A 121 0.44 1.06 6.99
C VAL A 121 -0.78 1.99 6.94
N THR A 122 -1.72 1.86 7.89
CA THR A 122 -2.89 2.73 8.00
C THR A 122 -3.33 2.93 9.45
N PRO A 123 -4.03 4.04 9.77
CA PRO A 123 -4.72 4.22 11.05
C PRO A 123 -5.73 3.11 11.35
N PHE A 124 -6.46 2.62 10.33
CA PHE A 124 -7.39 1.50 10.49
C PHE A 124 -6.68 0.23 10.98
N ASN A 125 -5.56 -0.17 10.36
CA ASN A 125 -4.80 -1.32 10.82
C ASN A 125 -4.33 -1.14 12.27
N ASN A 126 -3.90 0.07 12.61
CA ASN A 126 -3.45 0.37 13.97
C ASN A 126 -4.58 0.29 15.01
N LEU A 127 -5.81 0.64 14.61
CA LEU A 127 -7.00 0.52 15.45
C LEU A 127 -7.39 -0.94 15.71
N MET A 128 -7.23 -1.81 14.70
CA MET A 128 -7.79 -3.16 14.72
C MET A 128 -6.92 -4.20 15.43
N TRP A 129 -5.62 -3.97 15.54
CA TRP A 129 -4.72 -4.88 16.22
C TRP A 129 -4.52 -4.50 17.70
N ASP A 130 -4.57 -5.48 18.59
CA ASP A 130 -3.99 -5.33 19.93
C ASP A 130 -2.46 -5.46 19.84
N PRO A 131 -1.69 -4.37 20.07
CA PRO A 131 -0.23 -4.41 19.98
C PRO A 131 0.45 -5.02 21.22
N GLY A 132 -0.29 -5.34 22.28
CA GLY A 132 0.30 -5.73 23.56
C GLY A 132 1.24 -4.64 24.11
N ARG A 133 2.48 -5.00 24.42
CA ARG A 133 3.52 -4.09 24.93
C ARG A 133 4.33 -3.40 23.84
N THR A 134 4.11 -3.78 22.57
CA THR A 134 4.91 -3.32 21.44
C THR A 134 4.58 -1.88 21.08
N PRO A 135 5.54 -0.96 21.06
CA PRO A 135 5.32 0.41 20.59
C PRO A 135 4.90 0.42 19.12
N THR A 136 3.95 1.29 18.77
CA THR A 136 3.39 1.36 17.43
C THR A 136 3.67 2.69 16.75
N ARG A 137 3.72 2.66 15.41
CA ARG A 137 3.78 3.83 14.54
C ARG A 137 2.96 3.59 13.28
N VAL A 138 2.23 4.59 12.81
CA VAL A 138 1.57 4.57 11.51
C VAL A 138 2.43 5.32 10.50
N ILE A 139 2.68 4.68 9.35
CA ILE A 139 3.29 5.31 8.17
C ILE A 139 2.35 5.03 7.00
N ASP A 140 1.59 6.04 6.59
CA ASP A 140 0.72 5.94 5.42
C ASP A 140 1.52 5.55 4.16
N HIS A 141 0.88 4.87 3.22
CA HIS A 141 1.51 4.50 1.96
C HIS A 141 2.16 5.68 1.24
N GLY A 142 3.20 5.38 0.49
CA GLY A 142 3.74 6.26 -0.54
C GLY A 142 3.77 5.51 -1.86
N VAL A 143 3.41 6.19 -2.93
CA VAL A 143 3.38 5.62 -4.28
C VAL A 143 4.06 6.52 -5.28
N MET A 144 4.54 5.92 -6.37
CA MET A 144 5.08 6.61 -7.54
C MET A 144 4.23 6.29 -8.76
N VAL A 145 3.96 7.31 -9.53
CA VAL A 145 3.33 7.19 -10.85
C VAL A 145 4.30 7.76 -11.86
N PRO A 146 4.53 7.11 -13.02
CA PRO A 146 5.44 7.60 -14.03
C PRO A 146 5.15 9.06 -14.42
N GLU A 147 6.21 9.83 -14.63
CA GLU A 147 6.07 11.22 -15.04
C GLU A 147 5.28 11.33 -16.35
N GLY A 148 4.36 12.30 -16.43
CA GLY A 148 3.50 12.49 -17.60
C GLY A 148 2.23 11.63 -17.62
N VAL A 149 2.12 10.58 -16.81
CA VAL A 149 0.87 9.81 -16.69
C VAL A 149 -0.17 10.65 -15.92
N ARG A 150 -1.30 10.90 -16.57
CA ARG A 150 -2.43 11.67 -16.04
C ARG A 150 -3.74 11.04 -16.45
N TYR A 151 -4.74 11.23 -15.63
CA TYR A 151 -6.11 10.81 -15.91
C TYR A 151 -6.61 11.37 -17.25
N ARG A 152 -7.18 10.51 -18.07
CA ARG A 152 -7.84 10.85 -19.34
C ARG A 152 -9.33 10.61 -19.28
N GLY A 153 -9.75 9.47 -18.72
CA GLY A 153 -11.15 9.10 -18.60
C GLY A 153 -11.88 8.94 -19.94
N ASP A 154 -11.14 8.58 -20.99
CA ASP A 154 -11.64 8.46 -22.36
C ASP A 154 -12.40 7.13 -22.60
N LEU A 155 -12.21 6.13 -21.75
CA LEU A 155 -13.00 4.91 -21.75
C LEU A 155 -14.22 5.05 -20.83
N GLU A 156 -15.41 4.93 -21.36
CA GLU A 156 -16.67 4.95 -20.59
C GLU A 156 -16.89 3.64 -19.84
N ARG A 157 -15.93 3.29 -19.00
CA ARG A 157 -15.89 2.07 -18.21
C ARG A 157 -15.21 2.33 -16.88
N GLY A 158 -15.60 1.60 -15.83
CA GLY A 158 -14.85 1.54 -14.58
C GLY A 158 -13.77 0.45 -14.64
N ILE A 159 -12.76 0.58 -13.77
CA ILE A 159 -11.72 -0.44 -13.58
C ILE A 159 -11.64 -0.88 -12.13
N VAL A 160 -11.42 -2.18 -11.93
CA VAL A 160 -11.07 -2.82 -10.65
C VAL A 160 -9.68 -3.41 -10.78
N VAL A 161 -8.80 -3.11 -9.84
CA VAL A 161 -7.43 -3.65 -9.80
C VAL A 161 -7.28 -4.48 -8.53
N VAL A 162 -7.49 -5.79 -8.66
CA VAL A 162 -7.46 -6.73 -7.52
C VAL A 162 -6.92 -8.10 -7.96
N ASN A 163 -5.89 -8.57 -7.26
CA ASN A 163 -5.34 -9.89 -7.47
C ASN A 163 -6.19 -10.99 -6.81
N ASN A 164 -6.43 -12.08 -7.55
CA ASN A 164 -7.12 -13.28 -7.06
C ASN A 164 -8.49 -12.99 -6.41
N LEU A 165 -9.29 -12.13 -7.05
CA LEU A 165 -10.57 -11.65 -6.54
C LEU A 165 -11.49 -12.81 -6.14
N THR A 166 -11.71 -13.79 -7.03
CA THR A 166 -12.57 -14.95 -6.81
C THR A 166 -12.06 -15.82 -5.65
N LYS A 167 -10.78 -16.18 -5.67
CA LYS A 167 -10.15 -17.00 -4.62
C LYS A 167 -10.24 -16.35 -3.23
N ARG A 168 -10.15 -15.03 -3.17
CA ARG A 168 -10.22 -14.26 -1.92
C ARG A 168 -11.67 -13.88 -1.55
N GLY A 169 -12.62 -14.15 -2.44
CA GLY A 169 -14.06 -14.20 -2.22
C GLY A 169 -14.69 -12.91 -1.69
N ARG A 170 -15.67 -13.07 -0.80
CA ARG A 170 -16.45 -11.95 -0.24
C ARG A 170 -15.60 -10.91 0.48
N ARG A 171 -14.47 -11.30 1.07
CA ARG A 171 -13.56 -10.38 1.75
C ARG A 171 -13.05 -9.28 0.81
N LEU A 172 -12.68 -9.64 -0.42
CA LEU A 172 -12.26 -8.68 -1.45
C LEU A 172 -13.41 -8.23 -2.36
N GLY A 173 -14.65 -8.63 -2.07
CA GLY A 173 -15.83 -8.12 -2.77
C GLY A 173 -16.13 -8.77 -4.12
N ALA A 174 -15.79 -10.06 -4.31
CA ALA A 174 -16.09 -10.78 -5.55
C ALA A 174 -17.59 -10.72 -5.93
N ASP A 175 -18.48 -10.86 -4.96
CA ASP A 175 -19.92 -10.73 -5.13
C ASP A 175 -20.38 -9.30 -5.42
N VAL A 176 -19.72 -8.29 -4.87
CA VAL A 176 -19.98 -6.88 -5.18
C VAL A 176 -19.55 -6.57 -6.62
N PHE A 177 -18.35 -7.01 -6.99
CA PHE A 177 -17.87 -6.88 -8.37
C PHE A 177 -18.85 -7.51 -9.37
N ALA A 178 -19.27 -8.75 -9.15
CA ALA A 178 -20.22 -9.44 -10.02
C ALA A 178 -21.53 -8.66 -10.18
N ARG A 179 -22.13 -8.24 -9.05
CA ARG A 179 -23.37 -7.48 -9.01
C ARG A 179 -23.26 -6.13 -9.75
N VAL A 180 -22.16 -5.40 -9.58
CA VAL A 180 -21.95 -4.10 -10.21
C VAL A 180 -21.71 -4.27 -11.70
N LYS A 181 -20.91 -5.27 -12.10
CA LYS A 181 -20.60 -5.58 -13.49
C LYS A 181 -21.85 -5.93 -14.33
N GLU A 182 -22.90 -6.45 -13.70
CA GLU A 182 -24.19 -6.71 -14.35
C GLU A 182 -24.94 -5.41 -14.76
N LYS A 183 -24.62 -4.29 -14.14
CA LYS A 183 -25.33 -3.02 -14.28
C LYS A 183 -24.56 -1.97 -15.06
N ILE A 184 -23.23 -1.96 -14.92
CA ILE A 184 -22.36 -0.97 -15.55
C ILE A 184 -21.15 -1.64 -16.21
N PRO A 185 -20.58 -1.04 -17.26
CA PRO A 185 -19.36 -1.54 -17.89
C PRO A 185 -18.17 -1.43 -16.89
N LEU A 186 -17.69 -2.58 -16.45
CA LEU A 186 -16.64 -2.67 -15.42
C LEU A 186 -15.63 -3.76 -15.82
N ASP A 187 -14.35 -3.40 -15.88
CA ASP A 187 -13.25 -4.31 -16.16
C ASP A 187 -12.47 -4.64 -14.88
N LEU A 188 -11.96 -5.87 -14.81
CA LEU A 188 -11.08 -6.34 -13.75
C LEU A 188 -9.72 -6.68 -14.35
N VAL A 189 -8.65 -6.20 -13.70
CA VAL A 189 -7.26 -6.58 -13.97
C VAL A 189 -6.57 -7.07 -12.71
N GLY A 190 -5.57 -7.93 -12.89
CA GLY A 190 -4.78 -8.51 -11.81
C GLY A 190 -4.63 -10.02 -11.95
N MET A 191 -3.79 -10.63 -11.12
CA MET A 191 -3.59 -12.09 -11.10
C MET A 191 -4.92 -12.82 -10.84
N GLY A 192 -5.14 -13.96 -11.53
CA GLY A 192 -6.38 -14.75 -11.37
C GLY A 192 -7.63 -14.09 -11.96
N TRP A 193 -7.46 -13.12 -12.87
CA TRP A 193 -8.54 -12.41 -13.53
C TRP A 193 -9.54 -13.31 -14.28
N GLN A 194 -9.06 -14.45 -14.80
CA GLN A 194 -9.87 -15.39 -15.61
C GLN A 194 -11.10 -15.90 -14.84
N GLU A 195 -10.91 -16.24 -13.56
CA GLU A 195 -11.96 -16.81 -12.71
C GLU A 195 -13.15 -15.87 -12.48
N ALA A 196 -12.90 -14.57 -12.54
CA ALA A 196 -13.93 -13.52 -12.38
C ALA A 196 -14.39 -12.93 -13.73
N GLY A 197 -13.97 -13.52 -14.86
CA GLY A 197 -14.24 -12.97 -16.20
C GLY A 197 -13.64 -11.57 -16.35
N GLY A 198 -12.45 -11.34 -15.80
CA GLY A 198 -11.69 -10.12 -15.97
C GLY A 198 -11.04 -9.99 -17.33
N LEU A 199 -10.22 -8.96 -17.52
CA LEU A 199 -9.65 -8.61 -18.82
C LEU A 199 -8.26 -9.24 -19.01
N ARG A 200 -7.32 -8.98 -18.10
CA ARG A 200 -5.94 -9.48 -18.12
C ARG A 200 -5.16 -9.13 -16.85
N GLU A 201 -3.97 -9.67 -16.71
CA GLU A 201 -2.95 -9.13 -15.83
C GLU A 201 -2.22 -7.99 -16.56
N VAL A 202 -1.96 -6.90 -15.84
CA VAL A 202 -1.21 -5.73 -16.33
C VAL A 202 0.05 -5.60 -15.51
N PRO A 203 1.25 -5.57 -16.13
CA PRO A 203 2.48 -5.33 -15.40
C PRO A 203 2.45 -4.02 -14.62
N HIS A 204 3.07 -3.99 -13.44
CA HIS A 204 3.02 -2.83 -12.54
C HIS A 204 3.46 -1.53 -13.22
N HIS A 205 4.50 -1.56 -14.05
CA HIS A 205 5.01 -0.36 -14.75
C HIS A 205 4.09 0.14 -15.86
N GLU A 206 3.20 -0.70 -16.41
CA GLU A 206 2.20 -0.33 -17.43
C GLU A 206 0.88 0.09 -16.80
N LEU A 207 0.58 -0.38 -15.59
CA LEU A 207 -0.73 -0.23 -14.96
C LEU A 207 -1.19 1.23 -14.86
N PRO A 208 -0.36 2.20 -14.45
CA PRO A 208 -0.79 3.61 -14.35
C PRO A 208 -1.27 4.19 -15.69
N ALA A 209 -0.56 3.93 -16.78
CA ALA A 209 -0.95 4.42 -18.11
C ALA A 209 -2.18 3.68 -18.64
N PHE A 210 -2.34 2.41 -18.28
CA PHE A 210 -3.48 1.58 -18.67
C PHE A 210 -4.76 2.07 -17.96
N GLU A 211 -4.75 2.21 -16.63
CA GLU A 211 -5.91 2.60 -15.84
C GLU A 211 -6.32 4.07 -16.03
N ALA A 212 -5.37 4.96 -16.33
CA ALA A 212 -5.63 6.39 -16.59
C ALA A 212 -6.69 6.66 -17.69
N ARG A 213 -6.96 5.68 -18.54
CA ARG A 213 -7.94 5.74 -19.62
C ARG A 213 -9.38 5.58 -19.12
N TYR A 214 -9.56 4.83 -18.02
CA TYR A 214 -10.87 4.48 -17.48
C TYR A 214 -11.56 5.66 -16.82
N ARG A 215 -12.89 5.68 -16.85
CA ARG A 215 -13.70 6.77 -16.33
C ARG A 215 -13.59 6.91 -14.81
N PHE A 216 -13.48 5.80 -14.07
CA PHE A 216 -13.31 5.78 -12.61
C PHE A 216 -12.64 4.48 -12.16
N PHE A 217 -12.07 4.53 -10.96
CA PHE A 217 -11.59 3.36 -10.24
C PHE A 217 -12.68 2.85 -9.29
N PHE A 218 -13.02 1.56 -9.35
CA PHE A 218 -13.99 0.93 -8.47
C PHE A 218 -13.31 0.00 -7.47
N ASN A 219 -13.52 0.23 -6.16
CA ASN A 219 -12.98 -0.61 -5.09
C ASN A 219 -14.10 -1.41 -4.39
N PRO A 220 -14.29 -2.72 -4.70
CA PRO A 220 -15.32 -3.54 -4.10
C PRO A 220 -14.95 -4.14 -2.73
N ILE A 221 -13.77 -3.83 -2.20
CA ILE A 221 -13.16 -4.56 -1.09
C ILE A 221 -13.86 -4.25 0.23
N ARG A 222 -14.28 -5.31 0.96
CA ARG A 222 -14.91 -5.18 2.28
C ARG A 222 -13.91 -5.09 3.40
N TYR A 223 -12.84 -5.89 3.34
CA TYR A 223 -11.92 -5.99 4.47
C TYR A 223 -10.50 -6.28 4.03
N THR A 224 -9.67 -5.27 4.12
CA THR A 224 -8.22 -5.31 3.92
C THR A 224 -7.62 -4.00 4.45
N SER A 225 -6.32 -3.83 4.32
CA SER A 225 -5.69 -2.52 4.41
C SER A 225 -6.05 -1.64 3.20
N LEU A 226 -5.56 -0.41 3.18
CA LEU A 226 -5.63 0.43 1.98
C LEU A 226 -4.76 -0.18 0.87
N GLY A 227 -5.36 -0.45 -0.29
CA GLY A 227 -4.63 -0.97 -1.44
C GLY A 227 -3.75 0.10 -2.11
N LEU A 228 -2.52 -0.26 -2.48
CA LEU A 228 -1.62 0.63 -3.23
C LEU A 228 -2.25 1.08 -4.56
N ALA A 229 -2.99 0.19 -5.24
CA ALA A 229 -3.68 0.52 -6.50
C ALA A 229 -4.67 1.70 -6.35
N VAL A 230 -5.35 1.82 -5.21
CA VAL A 230 -6.22 2.99 -4.93
C VAL A 230 -5.37 4.26 -4.80
N CYS A 231 -4.24 4.19 -4.09
CA CYS A 231 -3.33 5.33 -3.93
C CYS A 231 -2.74 5.77 -5.28
N GLU A 232 -2.38 4.81 -6.12
CA GLU A 232 -1.86 5.02 -7.47
C GLU A 232 -2.93 5.65 -8.38
N ALA A 233 -4.16 5.11 -8.37
CA ALA A 233 -5.30 5.67 -9.11
C ALA A 233 -5.60 7.12 -8.71
N MET A 234 -5.61 7.41 -7.40
CA MET A 234 -5.78 8.78 -6.90
C MET A 234 -4.61 9.68 -7.32
N MET A 235 -3.38 9.18 -7.32
CA MET A 235 -2.18 9.92 -7.74
C MET A 235 -2.22 10.25 -9.25
N ILE A 236 -2.78 9.39 -10.08
CA ILE A 236 -3.05 9.63 -11.50
C ILE A 236 -4.09 10.76 -11.67
N GLY A 237 -5.05 10.84 -10.76
CA GLY A 237 -6.19 11.75 -10.81
C GLY A 237 -7.48 11.06 -11.26
N MET A 238 -7.66 9.79 -10.92
CA MET A 238 -8.91 9.06 -11.14
C MET A 238 -9.88 9.30 -9.99
N PRO A 239 -11.18 9.53 -10.27
CA PRO A 239 -12.21 9.52 -9.23
C PRO A 239 -12.40 8.08 -8.69
N ILE A 240 -12.64 7.96 -7.39
CA ILE A 240 -12.76 6.67 -6.70
C ILE A 240 -14.23 6.40 -6.36
N ILE A 241 -14.73 5.23 -6.72
CA ILE A 241 -15.98 4.68 -6.19
C ILE A 241 -15.66 3.46 -5.36
N ALA A 242 -16.09 3.41 -4.10
CA ALA A 242 -15.66 2.38 -3.17
C ALA A 242 -16.73 1.99 -2.16
N LEU A 243 -16.64 0.76 -1.63
CA LEU A 243 -17.30 0.44 -0.37
C LEU A 243 -16.72 1.30 0.75
N ALA A 244 -17.58 1.93 1.55
CA ALA A 244 -17.21 2.71 2.73
C ALA A 244 -16.83 1.80 3.90
N THR A 245 -15.77 1.02 3.72
CA THR A 245 -15.25 0.06 4.70
C THR A 245 -13.77 0.32 4.95
N THR A 246 -13.30 -0.11 6.11
CA THR A 246 -11.88 0.00 6.49
C THR A 246 -11.33 1.42 6.30
N GLU A 247 -10.14 1.58 5.77
CA GLU A 247 -9.52 2.88 5.53
C GLU A 247 -10.23 3.69 4.42
N MET A 248 -11.01 3.04 3.53
CA MET A 248 -11.72 3.73 2.44
C MET A 248 -12.73 4.76 2.95
N ALA A 249 -13.34 4.53 4.12
CA ALA A 249 -14.26 5.47 4.76
C ALA A 249 -13.62 6.83 5.09
N THR A 250 -12.31 6.90 5.20
CA THR A 250 -11.55 8.13 5.50
C THR A 250 -10.78 8.68 4.32
N VAL A 251 -10.46 7.83 3.35
CA VAL A 251 -9.69 8.20 2.14
C VAL A 251 -10.57 8.84 1.08
N VAL A 252 -11.78 8.28 0.87
CA VAL A 252 -12.71 8.83 -0.10
C VAL A 252 -13.57 9.92 0.55
N GLN A 253 -13.41 11.13 0.08
CA GLN A 253 -14.23 12.29 0.46
C GLN A 253 -15.35 12.47 -0.54
N ASN A 254 -16.57 12.13 -0.13
CA ASN A 254 -17.76 12.17 -1.00
C ASN A 254 -17.96 13.53 -1.66
N GLY A 255 -18.12 13.55 -2.99
CA GLY A 255 -18.25 14.76 -3.77
C GLY A 255 -16.95 15.54 -4.00
N VAL A 256 -15.81 15.09 -3.46
CA VAL A 256 -14.49 15.74 -3.61
C VAL A 256 -13.48 14.86 -4.33
N THR A 257 -13.30 13.61 -3.86
CA THR A 257 -12.32 12.66 -4.43
C THR A 257 -13.00 11.46 -5.09
N GLY A 258 -14.31 11.35 -4.97
CA GLY A 258 -15.11 10.24 -5.43
C GLY A 258 -16.34 10.05 -4.56
N TRP A 259 -16.80 8.80 -4.46
CA TRP A 259 -17.96 8.40 -3.67
C TRP A 259 -17.71 7.08 -2.95
N ALA A 260 -17.97 7.04 -1.66
CA ALA A 260 -17.93 5.84 -0.85
C ALA A 260 -19.25 5.65 -0.10
N ASP A 261 -19.81 4.45 -0.17
CA ASP A 261 -21.03 4.08 0.54
C ASP A 261 -21.04 2.59 0.88
N THR A 262 -21.87 2.17 1.83
CA THR A 262 -22.16 0.75 2.13
C THR A 262 -23.32 0.21 1.30
N ASP A 263 -24.17 1.08 0.74
CA ASP A 263 -25.23 0.69 -0.20
C ASP A 263 -24.70 0.62 -1.64
N VAL A 264 -24.56 -0.61 -2.14
CA VAL A 264 -24.07 -0.88 -3.51
C VAL A 264 -24.97 -0.23 -4.59
N ARG A 265 -26.25 0.02 -4.31
CA ARG A 265 -27.15 0.67 -5.28
C ARG A 265 -26.76 2.12 -5.49
N LEU A 266 -26.36 2.82 -4.41
CA LEU A 266 -25.85 4.19 -4.50
C LEU A 266 -24.51 4.23 -5.24
N LEU A 267 -23.63 3.27 -5.02
CA LEU A 267 -22.36 3.17 -5.76
C LEU A 267 -22.60 2.95 -7.26
N ILE A 268 -23.59 2.15 -7.65
CA ILE A 268 -23.99 1.97 -9.06
C ILE A 268 -24.49 3.29 -9.63
N ALA A 269 -25.41 3.99 -8.93
CA ALA A 269 -25.94 5.27 -9.39
C ALA A 269 -24.84 6.34 -9.57
N HIS A 270 -23.88 6.42 -8.64
CA HIS A 270 -22.73 7.33 -8.79
C HIS A 270 -21.84 6.92 -9.98
N ALA A 271 -21.63 5.62 -10.19
CA ALA A 271 -20.87 5.13 -11.34
C ALA A 271 -21.55 5.48 -12.67
N GLU A 272 -22.87 5.29 -12.78
CA GLU A 272 -23.69 5.71 -13.94
C GLU A 272 -23.58 7.22 -14.18
N GLY A 273 -23.63 8.04 -13.13
CA GLY A 273 -23.41 9.47 -13.20
C GLY A 273 -22.03 9.84 -13.77
N LEU A 274 -20.96 9.16 -13.34
CA LEU A 274 -19.62 9.41 -13.87
C LEU A 274 -19.44 8.90 -15.32
N LEU A 275 -20.15 7.84 -15.71
CA LEU A 275 -20.12 7.38 -17.10
C LEU A 275 -20.76 8.42 -18.04
N SER A 276 -21.84 9.06 -17.61
CA SER A 276 -22.56 10.06 -18.40
C SER A 276 -21.93 11.46 -18.36
N ASP A 277 -21.23 11.81 -17.26
CA ASP A 277 -20.62 13.13 -17.06
C ASP A 277 -19.10 13.03 -16.87
N SER A 278 -18.36 13.20 -17.98
CA SER A 278 -16.89 13.20 -17.98
C SER A 278 -16.30 14.44 -17.28
N GLY A 279 -17.04 15.54 -17.21
CA GLY A 279 -16.64 16.76 -16.52
C GLY A 279 -16.62 16.54 -15.01
N GLU A 280 -17.67 15.94 -14.46
CA GLU A 280 -17.75 15.57 -13.04
C GLU A 280 -16.67 14.54 -12.68
N ALA A 281 -16.46 13.51 -13.53
CA ALA A 281 -15.38 12.54 -13.31
C ALA A 281 -14.01 13.23 -13.23
N ARG A 282 -13.74 14.19 -14.12
CA ARG A 282 -12.48 14.96 -14.09
C ARG A 282 -12.37 15.82 -12.83
N ARG A 283 -13.42 16.50 -12.42
CA ARG A 283 -13.45 17.34 -11.23
C ARG A 283 -13.13 16.55 -9.95
N LEU A 284 -13.77 15.38 -9.78
CA LEU A 284 -13.51 14.48 -8.65
C LEU A 284 -12.09 13.88 -8.72
N GLY A 285 -11.63 13.54 -9.92
CA GLY A 285 -10.28 13.06 -10.14
C GLY A 285 -9.20 14.07 -9.77
N GLU A 286 -9.40 15.35 -10.07
CA GLU A 286 -8.51 16.44 -9.64
C GLU A 286 -8.49 16.57 -8.11
N GLY A 287 -9.63 16.37 -7.45
CA GLY A 287 -9.75 16.30 -6.00
C GLY A 287 -8.96 15.14 -5.44
N ALA A 288 -9.13 13.95 -6.02
CA ALA A 288 -8.40 12.74 -5.64
C ALA A 288 -6.87 12.93 -5.76
N ARG A 289 -6.43 13.56 -6.85
CA ARG A 289 -5.00 13.83 -7.06
C ARG A 289 -4.42 14.81 -6.02
N ARG A 290 -5.14 15.91 -5.73
CA ARG A 290 -4.68 16.86 -4.69
C ARG A 290 -4.51 16.14 -3.34
N TYR A 291 -5.49 15.35 -2.94
CA TYR A 291 -5.45 14.57 -1.73
C TYR A 291 -4.27 13.58 -1.73
N ALA A 292 -4.06 12.85 -2.83
CA ALA A 292 -2.99 11.87 -2.95
C ALA A 292 -1.59 12.52 -2.90
N LEU A 293 -1.40 13.67 -3.54
CA LEU A 293 -0.14 14.43 -3.49
C LEU A 293 0.22 14.89 -2.06
N GLU A 294 -0.78 15.13 -1.20
CA GLU A 294 -0.53 15.47 0.20
C GLU A 294 -0.27 14.24 1.06
N ARG A 295 -1.06 13.16 0.87
CA ARG A 295 -1.05 12.00 1.76
C ARG A 295 -0.14 10.86 1.28
N PHE A 296 -0.06 10.62 -0.04
CA PHE A 296 0.59 9.45 -0.62
C PHE A 296 1.85 9.76 -1.44
N ALA A 297 2.37 10.99 -1.39
CA ALA A 297 3.60 11.34 -2.07
C ALA A 297 4.78 10.50 -1.57
N ILE A 298 5.59 10.00 -2.51
CA ILE A 298 6.74 9.16 -2.18
C ILE A 298 7.76 9.89 -1.30
N ASP A 299 7.98 11.19 -1.50
CA ASP A 299 8.90 11.99 -0.69
C ASP A 299 8.47 12.09 0.78
N ARG A 300 7.15 12.17 1.06
CA ARG A 300 6.64 12.12 2.43
C ARG A 300 6.91 10.74 3.04
N PHE A 301 6.58 9.68 2.31
CA PHE A 301 6.73 8.28 2.73
C PHE A 301 8.19 7.95 3.06
N THR A 302 9.12 8.28 2.17
CA THR A 302 10.55 8.02 2.39
C THR A 302 11.10 8.82 3.57
N ARG A 303 10.69 10.08 3.74
CA ARG A 303 11.07 10.87 4.93
C ARG A 303 10.56 10.25 6.23
N ASP A 304 9.33 9.75 6.26
CA ASP A 304 8.74 9.13 7.46
C ASP A 304 9.46 7.82 7.80
N TRP A 305 9.80 7.02 6.79
CA TRP A 305 10.61 5.82 6.97
C TRP A 305 12.07 6.13 7.40
N ASP A 306 12.73 7.10 6.78
CA ASP A 306 14.09 7.50 7.15
C ASP A 306 14.14 7.98 8.62
N ARG A 307 13.13 8.73 9.07
CA ARG A 307 12.97 9.12 10.48
C ARG A 307 12.74 7.92 11.38
N THR A 308 11.97 6.94 10.93
CA THR A 308 11.68 5.72 11.68
C THR A 308 12.93 4.87 11.84
N PHE A 309 13.69 4.67 10.78
CA PHE A 309 14.98 3.98 10.85
C PHE A 309 15.99 4.70 11.74
N ALA A 310 16.07 6.03 11.65
CA ALA A 310 16.93 6.81 12.53
C ALA A 310 16.53 6.67 14.01
N HIS A 311 15.23 6.70 14.30
CA HIS A 311 14.70 6.56 15.64
C HIS A 311 15.07 5.21 16.29
N VAL A 312 14.82 4.08 15.60
CA VAL A 312 15.12 2.76 16.15
C VAL A 312 16.63 2.49 16.27
N ALA A 313 17.43 3.12 15.41
CA ALA A 313 18.90 3.03 15.47
C ALA A 313 19.52 3.98 16.52
N GLY A 314 18.72 4.68 17.34
CA GLY A 314 19.20 5.66 18.32
C GLY A 314 19.95 6.85 17.71
N ARG A 315 19.69 7.17 16.43
CA ARG A 315 20.33 8.28 15.73
C ARG A 315 19.47 9.55 15.81
N PRO A 316 20.06 10.75 15.92
CA PRO A 316 19.28 11.97 15.86
C PRO A 316 18.55 12.06 14.50
N ALA A 317 17.27 12.42 14.54
CA ALA A 317 16.50 12.66 13.32
C ALA A 317 17.12 13.84 12.55
N VAL A 318 17.25 13.72 11.23
CA VAL A 318 17.68 14.83 10.38
C VAL A 318 16.59 15.92 10.47
N PRO A 319 16.94 17.17 10.86
CA PRO A 319 15.98 18.27 10.89
C PRO A 319 15.38 18.46 9.48
N VAL A 320 14.07 18.43 9.37
CA VAL A 320 13.41 18.83 8.13
C VAL A 320 13.03 20.29 8.25
N THR A 321 13.55 21.10 7.36
CA THR A 321 13.05 22.45 7.14
C THR A 321 11.65 22.32 6.52
N VAL A 322 10.61 22.31 7.35
CA VAL A 322 9.23 22.34 6.88
C VAL A 322 8.95 23.78 6.46
N ALA A 323 8.75 24.01 5.16
CA ALA A 323 8.14 25.25 4.73
C ALA A 323 6.78 25.42 5.43
N PRO A 324 6.44 26.60 5.95
CA PRO A 324 5.21 26.82 6.69
C PRO A 324 4.01 26.48 5.79
N ARG A 325 3.15 25.56 6.26
CA ARG A 325 1.86 25.28 5.61
C ARG A 325 1.00 26.54 5.68
N ASN A 326 0.73 27.17 4.55
CA ASN A 326 -0.33 28.16 4.42
C ASN A 326 -1.66 27.46 4.67
N ARG A 327 -2.17 27.52 5.91
CA ARG A 327 -3.56 27.19 6.20
C ARG A 327 -4.42 28.33 5.65
N GLN A 328 -5.03 28.13 4.49
CA GLN A 328 -6.16 28.96 4.12
C GLN A 328 -7.32 28.64 5.08
N PRO A 329 -7.96 29.63 5.69
CA PRO A 329 -9.12 29.40 6.53
C PRO A 329 -10.25 28.86 5.64
N VAL A 330 -10.86 27.76 6.10
CA VAL A 330 -12.13 27.28 5.52
C VAL A 330 -13.15 28.40 5.73
N GLY A 331 -13.50 29.10 4.67
CA GLY A 331 -14.53 30.12 4.70
C GLY A 331 -15.84 29.47 5.10
N GLY A 332 -16.34 29.80 6.29
CA GLY A 332 -17.72 29.57 6.65
C GLY A 332 -18.60 30.43 5.74
N ALA A 333 -19.53 29.80 5.05
CA ALA A 333 -20.65 30.47 4.42
C ALA A 333 -21.84 30.52 5.40
N PRO A 334 -22.66 31.55 5.37
CA PRO A 334 -23.80 31.77 6.26
C PRO A 334 -24.93 30.77 6.05
#